data_1e9ac5011fa187300f047edba35f121f
#
_entry.id   1e9ac5011fa187300f047edba35f121f
#
_cell.length_a   1.000
_cell.length_b   1.000
_cell.length_c   1.000
_cell.angle_alpha   90.00
_cell.angle_beta   90.00
_cell.angle_gamma   90.00
#
_symmetry.space_group_name_H-M   'P 1'
#
loop_
_entity.id
_entity.type
_entity.pdbx_description
1 polymer ?
#
loop_
_entity_poly.entity_id
_entity_poly.type
_entity_poly.pdbx_seq_one_letter_code
_entity_poly.pdbx_strand_id
1 'polypeptide(L)'
;LKGAGSDRFHYRVSVDTWSAETGRRALELGADGVNYTGGPLPPGLLDAVAAKQATLFITFMPYENAYVMRDAAPAEVGIQAVLDHLGTKVEAARQAGVEKLVLDPNLGIIHPTTDDHQKIHQQLAILWNLDALRPLGCPILLYAARKPERLARIMTASACLHARADSIRTHTPETIWRLHQGTS
;
A
#
# COMPACT_ATOMS: atom_id res chain seq x y z
N LEU A 1 -25.53 -0.68 6.50
CA LEU A 1 -25.99 0.70 6.62
C LEU A 1 -26.73 1.10 5.35
N LYS A 2 -28.02 0.75 5.24
CA LYS A 2 -28.94 1.28 4.24
C LYS A 2 -29.66 2.46 4.85
N GLY A 3 -29.25 3.68 4.55
CA GLY A 3 -29.87 4.92 4.97
C GLY A 3 -30.00 5.87 3.80
N ALA A 4 -31.22 6.30 3.53
CA ALA A 4 -31.70 7.09 2.43
C ALA A 4 -30.91 8.38 2.15
N GLY A 5 -30.60 8.62 0.86
CA GLY A 5 -30.05 9.85 0.34
C GLY A 5 -29.49 9.60 -1.06
N SER A 6 -30.08 10.17 -2.09
CA SER A 6 -29.91 9.82 -3.51
C SER A 6 -28.62 10.28 -4.18
N ASP A 7 -27.59 10.66 -3.46
CA ASP A 7 -26.25 10.86 -4.01
C ASP A 7 -25.41 9.62 -3.71
N ARG A 8 -25.31 8.75 -4.70
CA ARG A 8 -24.67 7.45 -4.59
C ARG A 8 -23.16 7.63 -4.59
N PHE A 9 -22.58 7.83 -3.42
CA PHE A 9 -21.16 7.56 -3.24
C PHE A 9 -20.96 6.04 -3.37
N HIS A 10 -20.35 5.62 -4.45
CA HIS A 10 -19.95 4.22 -4.63
C HIS A 10 -18.69 3.98 -3.79
N TYR A 11 -18.87 3.55 -2.56
CA TYR A 11 -17.76 3.10 -1.72
C TYR A 11 -17.26 1.76 -2.24
N ARG A 12 -15.93 1.64 -2.37
CA ARG A 12 -15.26 0.37 -2.54
C ARG A 12 -14.65 -0.05 -1.22
N VAL A 13 -14.73 -1.33 -0.91
CA VAL A 13 -14.21 -1.90 0.34
C VAL A 13 -13.01 -2.76 0.03
N SER A 14 -11.86 -2.45 0.61
CA SER A 14 -10.69 -3.33 0.60
C SER A 14 -10.36 -3.78 2.02
N VAL A 15 -9.87 -5.01 2.16
CA VAL A 15 -9.44 -5.57 3.44
C VAL A 15 -7.92 -5.58 3.51
N ASP A 16 -7.37 -5.01 4.57
CA ASP A 16 -5.95 -5.02 4.87
C ASP A 16 -5.61 -6.26 5.69
N THR A 17 -4.78 -7.14 5.13
CA THR A 17 -4.39 -8.38 5.79
C THR A 17 -3.10 -8.97 5.21
N TRP A 18 -2.34 -9.67 6.06
CA TRP A 18 -1.24 -10.54 5.66
C TRP A 18 -1.67 -12.02 5.54
N SER A 19 -2.90 -12.34 5.93
CA SER A 19 -3.45 -13.69 5.82
C SER A 19 -4.18 -13.88 4.50
N ALA A 20 -3.71 -14.85 3.70
CA ALA A 20 -4.36 -15.23 2.45
C ALA A 20 -5.80 -15.71 2.66
N GLU A 21 -6.04 -16.46 3.73
CA GLU A 21 -7.37 -16.96 4.08
C GLU A 21 -8.35 -15.81 4.38
N THR A 22 -7.92 -14.84 5.20
CA THR A 22 -8.72 -13.65 5.49
C THR A 22 -9.03 -12.87 4.23
N GLY A 23 -8.04 -12.69 3.34
CA GLY A 23 -8.23 -12.02 2.05
C GLY A 23 -9.25 -12.73 1.16
N ARG A 24 -9.12 -14.05 1.01
CA ARG A 24 -10.09 -14.87 0.26
C ARG A 24 -11.50 -14.75 0.82
N ARG A 25 -11.63 -14.90 2.15
CA ARG A 25 -12.94 -14.82 2.80
C ARG A 25 -13.58 -13.43 2.64
N ALA A 26 -12.78 -12.38 2.71
CA ALA A 26 -13.27 -11.02 2.45
C ALA A 26 -13.85 -10.87 1.02
N LEU A 27 -13.16 -11.40 0.01
CA LEU A 27 -13.63 -11.40 -1.38
C LEU A 27 -14.93 -12.21 -1.57
N GLU A 28 -15.06 -13.35 -0.89
CA GLU A 28 -16.30 -14.14 -0.90
C GLU A 28 -17.47 -13.35 -0.30
N LEU A 29 -17.22 -12.53 0.72
CA LEU A 29 -18.20 -11.67 1.38
C LEU A 29 -18.47 -10.35 0.63
N GLY A 30 -17.85 -10.14 -0.53
CA GLY A 30 -18.11 -9.01 -1.41
C GLY A 30 -17.18 -7.80 -1.23
N ALA A 31 -15.99 -8.00 -0.67
CA ALA A 31 -14.95 -6.97 -0.73
C ALA A 31 -14.50 -6.73 -2.18
N ASP A 32 -14.23 -5.47 -2.53
CA ASP A 32 -13.78 -5.06 -3.86
C ASP A 32 -12.28 -5.24 -4.06
N GLY A 33 -11.52 -5.46 -2.98
CA GLY A 33 -10.08 -5.64 -3.05
C GLY A 33 -9.46 -6.17 -1.77
N VAL A 34 -8.19 -6.54 -1.90
CA VAL A 34 -7.34 -6.96 -0.78
C VAL A 34 -6.06 -6.14 -0.79
N ASN A 35 -5.77 -5.48 0.32
CA ASN A 35 -4.46 -4.90 0.59
C ASN A 35 -3.62 -5.96 1.31
N TYR A 36 -2.76 -6.65 0.53
CA TYR A 36 -1.98 -7.75 1.04
C TYR A 36 -0.63 -7.26 1.58
N THR A 37 -0.51 -7.28 2.89
CA THR A 37 0.66 -6.82 3.64
C THR A 37 1.60 -7.95 4.08
N GLY A 38 1.48 -9.13 3.47
CA GLY A 38 2.36 -10.27 3.67
C GLY A 38 3.55 -10.30 2.71
N GLY A 39 4.42 -11.28 2.90
CA GLY A 39 5.58 -11.56 2.06
C GLY A 39 5.21 -12.07 0.67
N PRO A 40 5.58 -13.30 0.28
CA PRO A 40 5.21 -13.85 -1.02
C PRO A 40 3.70 -13.89 -1.22
N LEU A 41 3.26 -13.74 -2.47
CA LEU A 41 1.83 -13.81 -2.82
C LEU A 41 1.40 -15.28 -2.90
N PRO A 42 0.46 -15.74 -2.04
CA PRO A 42 0.00 -17.12 -2.08
C PRO A 42 -0.87 -17.40 -3.32
N PRO A 43 -0.64 -18.49 -4.08
CA PRO A 43 -1.40 -18.80 -5.29
C PRO A 43 -2.92 -18.77 -5.08
N GLY A 44 -3.41 -19.40 -4.02
CA GLY A 44 -4.86 -19.44 -3.76
C GLY A 44 -5.50 -18.06 -3.45
N LEU A 45 -4.71 -17.07 -3.03
CA LEU A 45 -5.19 -15.68 -2.95
C LEU A 45 -5.25 -15.05 -4.34
N LEU A 46 -4.23 -15.28 -5.17
CA LEU A 46 -4.18 -14.75 -6.54
C LEU A 46 -5.36 -15.28 -7.36
N ASP A 47 -5.64 -16.58 -7.29
CA ASP A 47 -6.79 -17.21 -7.95
C ASP A 47 -8.11 -16.56 -7.53
N ALA A 48 -8.29 -16.32 -6.24
CA ALA A 48 -9.50 -15.68 -5.72
C ALA A 48 -9.64 -14.23 -6.19
N VAL A 49 -8.54 -13.47 -6.21
CA VAL A 49 -8.54 -12.08 -6.70
C VAL A 49 -8.87 -12.04 -8.19
N ALA A 50 -8.25 -12.89 -9.00
CA ALA A 50 -8.50 -12.98 -10.43
C ALA A 50 -9.95 -13.38 -10.72
N ALA A 51 -10.46 -14.44 -10.09
CA ALA A 51 -11.83 -14.91 -10.28
C ALA A 51 -12.91 -13.86 -9.91
N LYS A 52 -12.62 -13.01 -8.91
CA LYS A 52 -13.50 -11.91 -8.49
C LYS A 52 -13.27 -10.61 -9.24
N GLN A 53 -12.27 -10.54 -10.12
CA GLN A 53 -11.84 -9.30 -10.77
C GLN A 53 -11.58 -8.17 -9.75
N ALA A 54 -11.12 -8.53 -8.57
CA ALA A 54 -10.90 -7.62 -7.46
C ALA A 54 -9.58 -6.86 -7.62
N THR A 55 -9.41 -5.78 -6.86
CA THR A 55 -8.16 -5.03 -6.82
C THR A 55 -7.20 -5.66 -5.80
N LEU A 56 -5.98 -5.97 -6.22
CA LEU A 56 -4.90 -6.38 -5.33
C LEU A 56 -3.93 -5.22 -5.10
N PHE A 57 -3.84 -4.78 -3.86
CA PHE A 57 -2.78 -3.87 -3.43
C PHE A 57 -1.60 -4.71 -2.96
N ILE A 58 -0.46 -4.49 -3.60
CA ILE A 58 0.78 -5.24 -3.36
C ILE A 58 1.72 -4.38 -2.54
N THR A 59 1.96 -4.79 -1.30
CA THR A 59 2.84 -4.06 -0.39
C THR A 59 4.27 -4.59 -0.46
N PHE A 60 5.25 -3.68 -0.41
CA PHE A 60 6.64 -4.03 -0.13
C PHE A 60 6.76 -4.58 1.29
N MET A 61 6.98 -5.87 1.41
CA MET A 61 7.17 -6.57 2.67
C MET A 61 8.24 -7.64 2.48
N PRO A 62 9.52 -7.35 2.82
CA PRO A 62 10.63 -8.28 2.61
C PRO A 62 10.67 -9.42 3.63
N TYR A 63 9.65 -9.53 4.47
CA TYR A 63 9.42 -10.59 5.44
C TYR A 63 8.12 -11.32 5.14
N GLU A 64 7.90 -12.47 5.78
CA GLU A 64 6.62 -13.17 5.66
C GLU A 64 5.43 -12.31 6.11
N ASN A 65 5.60 -11.62 7.22
CA ASN A 65 4.64 -10.65 7.77
C ASN A 65 5.29 -9.74 8.83
N ALA A 66 4.52 -8.79 9.36
CA ALA A 66 5.00 -7.85 10.37
C ALA A 66 5.38 -8.50 11.71
N TYR A 67 4.89 -9.69 12.03
CA TYR A 67 5.27 -10.40 13.26
C TYR A 67 6.65 -11.04 13.09
N VAL A 68 6.87 -11.75 11.98
CA VAL A 68 8.17 -12.34 11.64
C VAL A 68 9.26 -11.27 11.54
N MET A 69 8.92 -10.10 11.00
CA MET A 69 9.84 -8.96 10.90
C MET A 69 10.45 -8.58 12.26
N ARG A 70 9.71 -8.69 13.36
CA ARG A 70 10.18 -8.25 14.69
C ARG A 70 11.41 -9.03 15.20
N ASP A 71 11.47 -10.31 14.82
CA ASP A 71 12.47 -11.25 15.28
C ASP A 71 13.56 -11.51 14.22
N ALA A 72 13.40 -10.95 13.03
CA ALA A 72 14.35 -11.08 11.93
C ALA A 72 15.42 -10.00 11.97
N ALA A 73 16.48 -10.17 11.19
CA ALA A 73 17.44 -9.09 10.93
C ALA A 73 16.80 -8.00 10.05
N PRO A 74 17.17 -6.71 10.22
CA PRO A 74 16.69 -5.64 9.35
C PRO A 74 17.03 -5.91 7.88
N ALA A 75 16.04 -5.86 7.00
CA ALA A 75 16.23 -5.97 5.56
C ALA A 75 16.72 -4.63 4.98
N GLU A 76 17.39 -4.71 3.85
CA GLU A 76 17.71 -3.52 3.07
C GLU A 76 16.41 -2.87 2.57
N VAL A 77 16.29 -1.55 2.79
CA VAL A 77 15.17 -0.74 2.33
C VAL A 77 15.70 0.43 1.51
N GLY A 78 15.67 0.27 0.21
CA GLY A 78 16.00 1.29 -0.78
C GLY A 78 15.11 1.12 -2.00
N ILE A 79 15.10 2.10 -2.90
CA ILE A 79 14.21 2.06 -4.06
C ILE A 79 14.44 0.83 -4.95
N GLN A 80 15.70 0.36 -5.07
CA GLN A 80 16.01 -0.82 -5.87
C GLN A 80 15.42 -2.09 -5.23
N ALA A 81 15.59 -2.27 -3.92
CA ALA A 81 14.99 -3.40 -3.20
C ALA A 81 13.45 -3.39 -3.30
N VAL A 82 12.84 -2.21 -3.22
CA VAL A 82 11.39 -2.05 -3.41
C VAL A 82 10.99 -2.41 -4.83
N LEU A 83 11.73 -1.93 -5.85
CA LEU A 83 11.45 -2.21 -7.25
C LEU A 83 11.53 -3.71 -7.57
N ASP A 84 12.60 -4.38 -7.14
CA ASP A 84 12.81 -5.80 -7.39
C ASP A 84 11.73 -6.65 -6.71
N HIS A 85 11.42 -6.33 -5.46
CA HIS A 85 10.39 -7.04 -4.69
C HIS A 85 8.98 -6.87 -5.28
N LEU A 86 8.59 -5.63 -5.59
CA LEU A 86 7.29 -5.36 -6.19
C LEU A 86 7.20 -5.90 -7.61
N GLY A 87 8.29 -5.83 -8.39
CA GLY A 87 8.37 -6.38 -9.73
C GLY A 87 8.08 -7.87 -9.76
N THR A 88 8.73 -8.64 -8.88
CA THR A 88 8.49 -10.09 -8.73
C THR A 88 7.02 -10.39 -8.39
N LYS A 89 6.43 -9.62 -7.48
CA LYS A 89 5.02 -9.79 -7.10
C LYS A 89 4.05 -9.42 -8.23
N VAL A 90 4.33 -8.36 -8.97
CA VAL A 90 3.53 -7.93 -10.13
C VAL A 90 3.54 -9.01 -11.21
N GLU A 91 4.70 -9.58 -11.50
CA GLU A 91 4.83 -10.66 -12.48
C GLU A 91 4.00 -11.88 -12.05
N ALA A 92 4.16 -12.34 -10.81
CA ALA A 92 3.39 -13.46 -10.28
C ALA A 92 1.87 -13.21 -10.33
N ALA A 93 1.42 -12.01 -9.97
CA ALA A 93 0.02 -11.65 -10.01
C ALA A 93 -0.54 -11.63 -11.44
N ARG A 94 0.21 -11.08 -12.40
CA ARG A 94 -0.18 -11.07 -13.82
C ARG A 94 -0.24 -12.47 -14.42
N GLN A 95 0.72 -13.33 -14.10
CA GLN A 95 0.71 -14.74 -14.50
C GLN A 95 -0.52 -15.49 -13.99
N ALA A 96 -1.01 -15.14 -12.80
CA ALA A 96 -2.25 -15.67 -12.24
C ALA A 96 -3.53 -15.00 -12.78
N GLY A 97 -3.44 -14.07 -13.74
CA GLY A 97 -4.59 -13.40 -14.34
C GLY A 97 -5.18 -12.24 -13.52
N VAL A 98 -4.43 -11.70 -12.57
CA VAL A 98 -4.86 -10.51 -11.82
C VAL A 98 -4.63 -9.26 -12.66
N GLU A 99 -5.70 -8.56 -13.01
CA GLU A 99 -5.65 -7.38 -13.89
C GLU A 99 -5.52 -6.05 -13.11
N LYS A 100 -6.14 -5.96 -11.93
CA LYS A 100 -6.21 -4.72 -11.15
C LYS A 100 -5.18 -4.74 -10.02
N LEU A 101 -4.02 -4.18 -10.29
CA LEU A 101 -2.90 -4.10 -9.35
C LEU A 101 -2.67 -2.66 -8.91
N VAL A 102 -2.31 -2.48 -7.64
CA VAL A 102 -1.86 -1.20 -7.06
C VAL A 102 -0.62 -1.48 -6.22
N LEU A 103 0.41 -0.66 -6.37
CA LEU A 103 1.68 -0.81 -5.64
C LEU A 103 1.68 0.04 -4.37
N ASP A 104 2.06 -0.56 -3.26
CA ASP A 104 2.35 0.13 -2.00
C ASP A 104 3.84 -0.07 -1.64
N PRO A 105 4.71 0.94 -1.83
CA PRO A 105 6.12 0.85 -1.49
C PRO A 105 6.39 0.83 0.01
N ASN A 106 5.35 0.83 0.84
CA ASN A 106 5.38 0.68 2.28
C ASN A 106 6.15 1.77 3.03
N LEU A 107 5.52 2.92 3.22
CA LEU A 107 6.06 3.98 4.08
C LEU A 107 5.73 3.79 5.57
N GLY A 108 4.95 2.77 5.93
CA GLY A 108 4.36 2.63 7.27
C GLY A 108 4.92 1.50 8.13
N ILE A 109 5.23 0.35 7.52
CA ILE A 109 5.73 -0.82 8.24
C ILE A 109 7.25 -0.82 8.17
N ILE A 110 7.89 -0.43 9.26
CA ILE A 110 9.34 -0.27 9.36
C ILE A 110 9.85 -1.15 10.50
N HIS A 111 11.02 -1.75 10.30
CA HIS A 111 11.63 -2.63 11.30
C HIS A 111 11.77 -1.92 12.66
N PRO A 112 11.41 -2.56 13.79
CA PRO A 112 11.35 -1.90 15.10
C PRO A 112 12.68 -1.37 15.61
N THR A 113 13.82 -1.95 15.18
CA THR A 113 15.16 -1.48 15.57
C THR A 113 15.67 -0.30 14.75
N THR A 114 14.94 0.13 13.72
CA THR A 114 15.31 1.28 12.89
C THR A 114 15.09 2.56 13.70
N ASP A 115 16.14 3.38 13.85
CA ASP A 115 16.01 4.68 14.52
C ASP A 115 15.22 5.71 13.68
N ASP A 116 14.84 6.84 14.27
CA ASP A 116 13.97 7.79 13.62
C ASP A 116 14.63 8.51 12.42
N HIS A 117 15.95 8.73 12.45
CA HIS A 117 16.68 9.30 11.31
C HIS A 117 16.72 8.32 10.15
N GLN A 118 16.99 7.06 10.42
CA GLN A 118 16.99 5.99 9.42
C GLN A 118 15.59 5.80 8.82
N LYS A 119 14.53 5.84 9.65
CA LYS A 119 13.13 5.79 9.15
C LYS A 119 12.82 6.91 8.18
N ILE A 120 13.18 8.14 8.56
CA ILE A 120 12.95 9.32 7.71
C ILE A 120 13.75 9.18 6.41
N HIS A 121 15.02 8.79 6.52
CA HIS A 121 15.89 8.61 5.34
C HIS A 121 15.31 7.56 4.37
N GLN A 122 14.87 6.41 4.87
CA GLN A 122 14.25 5.37 4.05
C GLN A 122 12.97 5.87 3.38
N GLN A 123 12.09 6.56 4.12
CA GLN A 123 10.86 7.12 3.57
C GLN A 123 11.12 8.14 2.47
N LEU A 124 12.07 9.06 2.70
CA LEU A 124 12.43 10.07 1.71
C LEU A 124 13.12 9.47 0.49
N ALA A 125 13.97 8.47 0.67
CA ALA A 125 14.61 7.76 -0.45
C ALA A 125 13.58 7.11 -1.38
N ILE A 126 12.50 6.55 -0.82
CA ILE A 126 11.39 6.01 -1.62
C ILE A 126 10.62 7.14 -2.30
N LEU A 127 10.23 8.18 -1.55
CA LEU A 127 9.42 9.28 -2.08
C LEU A 127 10.10 10.04 -3.22
N TRP A 128 11.40 10.31 -3.10
CA TRP A 128 12.16 11.05 -4.11
C TRP A 128 12.47 10.22 -5.36
N ASN A 129 12.38 8.90 -5.27
CA ASN A 129 12.65 7.99 -6.37
C ASN A 129 11.40 7.20 -6.81
N LEU A 130 10.20 7.69 -6.47
CA LEU A 130 8.95 6.98 -6.71
C LEU A 130 8.73 6.65 -8.20
N ASP A 131 9.21 7.51 -9.09
CA ASP A 131 9.11 7.31 -10.54
C ASP A 131 9.85 6.05 -11.03
N ALA A 132 10.80 5.51 -10.26
CA ALA A 132 11.44 4.23 -10.58
C ALA A 132 10.45 3.05 -10.59
N LEU A 133 9.29 3.17 -9.92
CA LEU A 133 8.26 2.14 -9.91
C LEU A 133 7.30 2.24 -11.12
N ARG A 134 7.28 3.36 -11.85
CA ARG A 134 6.37 3.58 -12.99
C ARG A 134 6.50 2.53 -14.11
N PRO A 135 7.70 2.01 -14.45
CA PRO A 135 7.84 0.96 -15.45
C PRO A 135 7.09 -0.34 -15.14
N LEU A 136 6.72 -0.58 -13.87
CA LEU A 136 5.88 -1.73 -13.50
C LEU A 136 4.44 -1.60 -14.03
N GLY A 137 4.03 -0.41 -14.52
CA GLY A 137 2.75 -0.19 -15.19
C GLY A 137 1.53 -0.34 -14.28
N CYS A 138 1.69 -0.07 -12.99
CA CYS A 138 0.62 -0.13 -11.99
C CYS A 138 0.49 1.22 -11.28
N PRO A 139 -0.73 1.63 -10.89
CA PRO A 139 -0.92 2.76 -9.99
C PRO A 139 -0.17 2.58 -8.67
N ILE A 140 0.30 3.69 -8.09
CA ILE A 140 1.04 3.71 -6.84
C ILE A 140 0.20 4.35 -5.75
N LEU A 141 0.06 3.63 -4.63
CA LEU A 141 -0.56 4.10 -3.40
C LEU A 141 0.54 4.47 -2.40
N LEU A 142 0.44 5.63 -1.79
CA LEU A 142 1.30 6.01 -0.67
C LEU A 142 0.48 6.09 0.63
N TYR A 143 1.02 5.53 1.69
CA TYR A 143 0.45 5.70 3.01
C TYR A 143 0.98 6.97 3.67
N ALA A 144 0.14 7.99 3.81
CA ALA A 144 0.42 9.15 4.64
C ALA A 144 0.33 8.73 6.12
N ALA A 145 1.44 8.21 6.63
CA ALA A 145 1.53 7.57 7.94
C ALA A 145 1.03 8.46 9.07
N ARG A 146 0.29 7.88 10.00
CA ARG A 146 -0.19 8.57 11.19
C ARG A 146 1.00 8.93 12.08
N LYS A 147 1.38 10.18 12.09
CA LYS A 147 2.36 10.73 13.03
C LYS A 147 1.65 11.30 14.25
N PRO A 148 2.24 11.22 15.45
CA PRO A 148 1.62 11.77 16.67
C PRO A 148 1.45 13.28 16.59
N GLU A 149 2.43 13.98 16.04
CA GLU A 149 2.44 15.43 15.96
C GLU A 149 1.72 15.95 14.72
N ARG A 150 0.97 17.04 14.88
CA ARG A 150 0.19 17.64 13.80
C ARG A 150 1.07 18.09 12.63
N LEU A 151 2.19 18.77 12.91
CA LEU A 151 3.10 19.25 11.88
C LEU A 151 3.70 18.10 11.08
N ALA A 152 4.16 17.05 11.76
CA ALA A 152 4.71 15.88 11.11
C ALA A 152 3.67 15.18 10.19
N ARG A 153 2.39 15.15 10.59
CA ARG A 153 1.31 14.63 9.73
C ARG A 153 1.14 15.47 8.46
N ILE A 154 1.12 16.79 8.59
CA ILE A 154 0.96 17.72 7.46
C ILE A 154 2.16 17.56 6.51
N MET A 155 3.39 17.56 7.04
CA MET A 155 4.60 17.41 6.23
C MET A 155 4.63 16.06 5.48
N THR A 156 4.29 14.94 6.15
CA THR A 156 4.22 13.62 5.51
C THR A 156 3.16 13.60 4.41
N ALA A 157 1.98 14.17 4.68
CA ALA A 157 0.90 14.26 3.69
C ALA A 157 1.31 15.09 2.47
N SER A 158 1.95 16.26 2.70
CA SER A 158 2.47 17.13 1.64
C SER A 158 3.54 16.41 0.80
N ALA A 159 4.45 15.66 1.44
CA ALA A 159 5.47 14.89 0.73
C ALA A 159 4.85 13.79 -0.16
N CYS A 160 3.83 13.09 0.32
CA CYS A 160 3.09 12.10 -0.47
C CYS A 160 2.38 12.74 -1.67
N LEU A 161 1.76 13.93 -1.50
CA LEU A 161 1.14 14.66 -2.59
C LEU A 161 2.16 15.11 -3.62
N HIS A 162 3.31 15.64 -3.16
CA HIS A 162 4.38 16.10 -4.04
C HIS A 162 5.03 14.96 -4.84
N ALA A 163 5.12 13.76 -4.27
CA ALA A 163 5.65 12.57 -4.93
C ALA A 163 4.77 12.03 -6.07
N ARG A 164 3.61 12.65 -6.33
CA ARG A 164 2.68 12.30 -7.42
C ARG A 164 2.20 10.85 -7.38
N ALA A 165 1.86 10.37 -6.18
CA ALA A 165 1.18 9.09 -6.05
C ALA A 165 -0.20 9.13 -6.74
N ASP A 166 -0.65 7.99 -7.26
CA ASP A 166 -1.97 7.88 -7.90
C ASP A 166 -3.10 7.82 -6.86
N SER A 167 -2.77 7.40 -5.64
CA SER A 167 -3.68 7.39 -4.50
C SER A 167 -2.94 7.55 -3.18
N ILE A 168 -3.66 8.08 -2.17
CA ILE A 168 -3.11 8.25 -0.82
C ILE A 168 -4.02 7.57 0.19
N ARG A 169 -3.45 6.63 0.95
CA ARG A 169 -4.08 6.05 2.13
C ARG A 169 -3.84 6.98 3.32
N THR A 170 -4.89 7.33 4.03
CA THR A 170 -4.81 8.25 5.18
C THR A 170 -5.89 7.96 6.21
N HIS A 171 -5.62 8.31 7.47
CA HIS A 171 -6.61 8.36 8.55
C HIS A 171 -7.23 9.77 8.71
N THR A 172 -6.77 10.73 7.92
CA THR A 172 -7.22 12.14 7.98
C THR A 172 -7.49 12.67 6.57
N PRO A 173 -8.53 12.15 5.87
CA PRO A 173 -8.80 12.49 4.47
C PRO A 173 -9.03 14.00 4.27
N GLU A 174 -9.67 14.67 5.23
CA GLU A 174 -9.89 16.11 5.18
C GLU A 174 -8.58 16.91 5.12
N THR A 175 -7.54 16.49 5.85
CA THR A 175 -6.22 17.13 5.80
C THR A 175 -5.60 16.99 4.40
N ILE A 176 -5.65 15.80 3.82
CA ILE A 176 -5.14 15.55 2.46
C ILE A 176 -5.89 16.43 1.44
N TRP A 177 -7.23 16.46 1.55
CA TRP A 177 -8.07 17.24 0.65
C TRP A 177 -7.72 18.74 0.68
N ARG A 178 -7.61 19.32 1.87
CA ARG A 178 -7.24 20.74 2.05
C ARG A 178 -5.86 21.06 1.49
N LEU A 179 -4.88 20.18 1.71
CA LEU A 179 -3.53 20.33 1.16
C LEU A 179 -3.54 20.25 -0.37
N HIS A 180 -4.29 19.31 -0.93
CA HIS A 180 -4.40 19.17 -2.39
C HIS A 180 -5.00 20.40 -3.05
N GLN A 181 -6.04 21.00 -2.46
CA GLN A 181 -6.63 22.24 -2.98
C GLN A 181 -5.68 23.45 -2.91
N GLY A 182 -4.77 23.49 -1.96
CA GLY A 182 -3.77 24.56 -1.82
C GLY A 182 -2.58 24.43 -2.78
N THR A 183 -2.45 23.30 -3.47
CA THR A 183 -1.37 23.02 -4.45
C THR A 183 -1.85 23.06 -5.90
N SER A 184 -3.11 23.35 -6.14
CA SER A 184 -3.75 23.56 -7.46
C SER A 184 -3.84 25.07 -7.73
#